data_65e71fbfe395300cd08a374dfb5b7299
#
_entry.id   65e71fbfe395300cd08a374dfb5b7299
#
_cell.length_a   1.000
_cell.length_b   1.000
_cell.length_c   1.000
_cell.angle_alpha   90.00
_cell.angle_beta   90.00
_cell.angle_gamma   90.00
#
_symmetry.space_group_name_H-M   'P 1'
#
loop_
_entity.id
_entity.type
_entity.pdbx_description
1 polymer ?
#
loop_
_entity_poly.entity_id
_entity_poly.type
_entity_poly.pdbx_seq_one_letter_code
_entity_poly.pdbx_strand_id
1 'polypeptide(L)'
;MHRQLCLLTLGLLLLAGSGCGRRQQVSPAPADSPIRIVVTNHYTAPMEVVAVGSNISHRLGIVHPGMVGEFVLPQAMVGGGTVELFAVDGASRARSGPLLLSPGVVVDFAIRNPLYNSTASVRP
;
A
#
# COMPACT_ATOMS: atom_id res chain seq x y z
N MET A 1 54.38 -51.38 -34.33
CA MET A 1 53.40 -51.71 -33.56
C MET A 1 53.08 -50.70 -32.60
N HIS A 2 52.16 -50.11 -32.73
CA HIS A 2 51.81 -49.19 -31.95
C HIS A 2 50.53 -49.01 -31.85
N ARG A 3 50.21 -48.91 -30.89
CA ARG A 3 49.09 -48.67 -30.49
C ARG A 3 48.80 -47.34 -30.37
N GLN A 4 48.14 -46.75 -31.04
CA GLN A 4 47.67 -45.54 -30.89
C GLN A 4 46.42 -45.54 -30.22
N LEU A 5 46.38 -45.27 -29.15
CA LEU A 5 45.17 -45.03 -28.46
C LEU A 5 44.79 -43.63 -28.61
N CYS A 6 43.89 -43.41 -29.42
CA CYS A 6 43.19 -42.15 -29.39
C CYS A 6 42.22 -42.14 -28.28
N LEU A 7 42.67 -41.60 -27.28
CA LEU A 7 41.74 -41.24 -26.25
C LEU A 7 41.01 -40.02 -26.65
N LEU A 8 39.91 -40.27 -27.16
CA LEU A 8 38.93 -39.21 -27.27
C LEU A 8 38.37 -38.96 -25.91
N THR A 9 38.93 -38.02 -25.32
CA THR A 9 38.28 -37.41 -24.21
C THR A 9 37.14 -36.60 -24.71
N LEU A 10 36.03 -37.20 -24.71
CA LEU A 10 34.82 -36.49 -24.91
C LEU A 10 34.61 -35.60 -23.74
N GLY A 11 34.96 -34.38 -23.93
CA GLY A 11 34.59 -33.37 -22.98
C GLY A 11 33.09 -33.21 -22.98
N LEU A 12 32.47 -33.83 -22.06
CA LEU A 12 31.08 -33.61 -21.81
C LEU A 12 30.90 -32.26 -21.21
N LEU A 13 30.60 -31.32 -22.06
CA LEU A 13 30.19 -30.04 -21.62
C LEU A 13 28.77 -30.17 -21.07
N LEU A 14 28.67 -30.37 -19.82
CA LEU A 14 27.43 -30.22 -19.12
C LEU A 14 27.17 -28.75 -18.98
N LEU A 15 26.53 -28.23 -19.96
CA LEU A 15 25.81 -27.00 -19.75
C LEU A 15 24.63 -27.31 -18.86
N ALA A 16 24.87 -27.25 -17.61
CA ALA A 16 23.78 -27.10 -16.69
C ALA A 16 23.16 -25.76 -16.95
N GLY A 17 22.20 -25.71 -17.81
CA GLY A 17 21.33 -24.58 -17.89
C GLY A 17 20.62 -24.49 -16.60
N SER A 18 21.18 -23.77 -15.67
CA SER A 18 20.42 -23.35 -14.54
C SER A 18 19.33 -22.45 -15.04
N GLY A 19 18.20 -23.02 -15.23
CA GLY A 19 17.00 -22.25 -15.37
C GLY A 19 16.83 -21.46 -14.12
N CYS A 20 17.31 -20.27 -14.14
CA CYS A 20 16.98 -19.31 -13.12
C CYS A 20 15.53 -18.98 -13.28
N GLY A 21 14.69 -19.78 -12.68
CA GLY A 21 13.38 -19.32 -12.33
C GLY A 21 13.55 -18.17 -11.36
N ARG A 22 13.61 -16.99 -11.88
CA ARG A 22 13.47 -15.84 -11.06
C ARG A 22 12.04 -15.84 -10.58
N ARG A 23 11.82 -16.46 -9.48
CA ARG A 23 10.64 -16.18 -8.71
C ARG A 23 10.79 -14.73 -8.32
N GLN A 24 9.95 -13.91 -8.89
CA GLN A 24 9.79 -12.57 -8.36
C GLN A 24 9.24 -12.75 -6.97
N GLN A 25 10.13 -12.80 -6.03
CA GLN A 25 9.73 -12.59 -4.65
C GLN A 25 9.32 -11.16 -4.57
N VAL A 26 8.01 -10.96 -4.39
CA VAL A 26 7.53 -9.67 -3.97
C VAL A 26 8.10 -9.47 -2.59
N SER A 27 9.22 -8.79 -2.52
CA SER A 27 9.78 -8.39 -1.25
C SER A 27 8.79 -7.49 -0.54
N PRO A 28 8.50 -7.73 0.75
CA PRO A 28 7.67 -6.79 1.49
C PRO A 28 8.30 -5.40 1.42
N ALA A 29 7.48 -4.37 1.36
CA ALA A 29 7.95 -3.00 1.34
C ALA A 29 8.81 -2.73 2.59
N PRO A 30 9.88 -1.92 2.46
CA PRO A 30 10.65 -1.51 3.62
C PRO A 30 9.76 -0.91 4.71
N ALA A 31 10.16 -1.09 5.97
CA ALA A 31 9.37 -0.64 7.12
C ALA A 31 9.12 0.87 7.13
N ASP A 32 9.95 1.64 6.42
CA ASP A 32 9.83 3.10 6.29
C ASP A 32 9.10 3.52 5.01
N SER A 33 8.58 2.58 4.22
CA SER A 33 7.80 2.92 3.04
C SER A 33 6.54 3.66 3.43
N PRO A 34 6.25 4.81 2.80
CA PRO A 34 5.10 5.61 3.18
C PRO A 34 3.79 4.90 2.87
N ILE A 35 2.82 5.11 3.73
CA ILE A 35 1.44 4.73 3.48
C ILE A 35 0.75 5.94 2.88
N ARG A 36 0.23 5.77 1.68
CA ARG A 36 -0.45 6.85 0.96
C ARG A 36 -1.95 6.72 1.15
N ILE A 37 -2.59 7.86 1.30
CA ILE A 37 -4.03 7.93 1.49
C ILE A 37 -4.59 8.79 0.36
N VAL A 38 -5.46 8.19 -0.43
CA VAL A 38 -6.14 8.87 -1.53
C VAL A 38 -7.61 9.03 -1.14
N VAL A 39 -8.05 10.27 -1.02
CA VAL A 39 -9.40 10.60 -0.60
C VAL A 39 -10.15 11.23 -1.74
N THR A 40 -11.28 10.65 -2.12
CA THR A 40 -12.17 11.22 -3.12
C THR A 40 -13.42 11.73 -2.42
N ASN A 41 -13.73 13.00 -2.58
CA ASN A 41 -14.89 13.60 -1.93
C ASN A 41 -16.07 13.69 -2.90
N HIS A 42 -17.03 12.78 -2.75
CA HIS A 42 -18.29 12.80 -3.49
C HIS A 42 -19.42 13.47 -2.71
N TYR A 43 -19.09 14.06 -1.57
CA TYR A 43 -20.05 14.79 -0.76
C TYR A 43 -20.16 16.24 -1.25
N THR A 44 -21.13 16.95 -0.75
CA THR A 44 -21.48 18.30 -1.24
C THR A 44 -20.74 19.43 -0.54
N ALA A 45 -19.96 19.13 0.47
CA ALA A 45 -19.20 20.11 1.26
C ALA A 45 -17.72 19.72 1.35
N PRO A 46 -16.82 20.70 1.59
CA PRO A 46 -15.44 20.40 1.90
C PRO A 46 -15.36 19.55 3.17
N MET A 47 -14.51 18.53 3.14
CA MET A 47 -14.35 17.62 4.25
C MET A 47 -12.91 17.65 4.77
N GLU A 48 -12.77 17.82 6.07
CA GLU A 48 -11.47 17.70 6.72
C GLU A 48 -11.19 16.23 7.02
N VAL A 49 -10.06 15.73 6.56
CA VAL A 49 -9.68 14.34 6.76
C VAL A 49 -8.72 14.23 7.92
N VAL A 50 -9.04 13.35 8.85
CA VAL A 50 -8.27 13.12 10.06
C VAL A 50 -7.98 11.63 10.17
N ALA A 51 -6.75 11.27 10.46
CA ALA A 51 -6.35 9.90 10.77
C ALA A 51 -6.26 9.75 12.28
N VAL A 52 -6.89 8.70 12.81
CA VAL A 52 -6.88 8.40 14.24
C VAL A 52 -6.30 7.01 14.45
N GLY A 53 -5.24 6.94 15.20
CA GLY A 53 -4.61 5.70 15.63
C GLY A 53 -4.68 5.55 17.13
N SER A 54 -3.87 4.63 17.66
CA SER A 54 -3.75 4.43 19.10
C SER A 54 -3.13 5.67 19.73
N ASN A 55 -3.91 6.43 20.49
CA ASN A 55 -3.47 7.64 21.20
C ASN A 55 -2.90 8.76 20.31
N ILE A 56 -3.06 8.68 19.01
CA ILE A 56 -2.57 9.68 18.08
C ILE A 56 -3.70 10.08 17.13
N SER A 57 -3.88 11.38 16.96
CA SER A 57 -4.78 11.94 15.96
C SER A 57 -4.00 12.92 15.10
N HIS A 58 -4.15 12.81 13.78
CA HIS A 58 -3.41 13.65 12.86
C HIS A 58 -4.33 14.17 11.76
N ARG A 59 -4.36 15.48 11.62
CA ARG A 59 -5.10 16.12 10.54
C ARG A 59 -4.31 16.00 9.24
N LEU A 60 -4.92 15.42 8.23
CA LEU A 60 -4.28 15.26 6.91
C LEU A 60 -4.51 16.48 6.03
N GLY A 61 -5.72 16.98 5.94
CA GLY A 61 -6.04 18.13 5.12
C GLY A 61 -7.52 18.20 4.77
N ILE A 62 -7.85 19.09 3.86
CA ILE A 62 -9.22 19.32 3.41
C ILE A 62 -9.33 18.88 1.95
N VAL A 63 -10.41 18.16 1.62
CA VAL A 63 -10.73 17.77 0.26
C VAL A 63 -12.05 18.42 -0.13
N HIS A 64 -12.03 19.23 -1.17
CA HIS A 64 -13.21 19.92 -1.66
C HIS A 64 -14.14 18.99 -2.44
N PRO A 65 -15.43 19.32 -2.58
CA PRO A 65 -16.38 18.49 -3.32
C PRO A 65 -15.91 18.21 -4.75
N GLY A 66 -15.99 16.94 -5.16
CA GLY A 66 -15.58 16.50 -6.48
C GLY A 66 -14.08 16.38 -6.69
N MET A 67 -13.28 16.66 -5.66
CA MET A 67 -11.83 16.63 -5.75
C MET A 67 -11.25 15.37 -5.12
N VAL A 68 -9.99 15.09 -5.47
CA VAL A 68 -9.20 14.01 -4.91
C VAL A 68 -8.05 14.64 -4.15
N GLY A 69 -7.87 14.22 -2.91
CA GLY A 69 -6.72 14.60 -2.10
C GLY A 69 -5.78 13.43 -1.89
N GLU A 70 -4.49 13.67 -1.95
CA GLU A 70 -3.48 12.67 -1.66
C GLU A 70 -2.68 13.09 -0.44
N PHE A 71 -2.54 12.16 0.50
CA PHE A 71 -1.87 12.42 1.76
C PHE A 71 -0.93 11.26 2.10
N VAL A 72 0.00 11.53 3.00
CA VAL A 72 0.90 10.51 3.53
C VAL A 72 0.61 10.37 5.02
N LEU A 73 0.41 9.12 5.45
CA LEU A 73 0.19 8.84 6.87
C LEU A 73 1.50 9.06 7.64
N PRO A 74 1.46 9.78 8.77
CA PRO A 74 2.66 9.96 9.58
C PRO A 74 3.28 8.64 10.01
N GLN A 75 4.61 8.55 9.98
CA GLN A 75 5.33 7.33 10.38
C GLN A 75 5.01 6.91 11.82
N ALA A 76 4.72 7.85 12.68
CA ALA A 76 4.36 7.57 14.07
C ALA A 76 3.08 6.72 14.18
N MET A 77 2.24 6.69 13.16
CA MET A 77 1.00 5.93 13.14
C MET A 77 1.16 4.56 12.46
N VAL A 78 2.30 4.30 11.85
CA VAL A 78 2.56 3.04 11.15
C VAL A 78 3.00 1.98 12.14
N GLY A 79 2.37 0.80 12.10
CA GLY A 79 2.73 -0.31 12.98
C GLY A 79 2.14 -0.23 14.38
N GLY A 80 1.37 0.79 14.69
CA GLY A 80 0.75 0.98 16.01
C GLY A 80 -0.63 0.37 16.19
N GLY A 81 -1.03 -0.57 15.34
CA GLY A 81 -2.36 -1.17 15.38
C GLY A 81 -3.25 -0.64 14.26
N THR A 82 -4.54 -0.55 14.52
CA THR A 82 -5.48 -0.05 13.52
C THR A 82 -5.49 1.47 13.46
N VAL A 83 -5.72 1.99 12.26
CA VAL A 83 -5.93 3.40 12.00
C VAL A 83 -7.33 3.57 11.40
N GLU A 84 -8.03 4.60 11.81
CA GLU A 84 -9.32 4.93 11.23
C GLU A 84 -9.26 6.32 10.63
N LEU A 85 -9.87 6.47 9.46
CA LEU A 85 -9.97 7.76 8.80
C LEU A 85 -11.35 8.34 9.04
N PHE A 86 -11.37 9.62 9.36
CA PHE A 86 -12.59 10.40 9.50
C PHE A 86 -12.58 11.56 8.50
N ALA A 87 -13.69 11.81 7.89
CA ALA A 87 -13.92 13.02 7.13
C ALA A 87 -15.00 13.81 7.84
N VAL A 88 -14.73 15.06 8.16
CA VAL A 88 -15.57 15.86 9.04
C VAL A 88 -15.92 17.19 8.40
N ASP A 89 -17.19 17.58 8.50
CA ASP A 89 -17.68 18.89 8.18
C ASP A 89 -18.65 19.33 9.29
N GLY A 90 -18.15 20.14 10.20
CA GLY A 90 -18.93 20.51 11.39
C GLY A 90 -19.36 19.27 12.20
N ALA A 91 -20.67 19.05 12.28
CA ALA A 91 -21.24 17.90 12.99
C ALA A 91 -21.35 16.67 12.08
N SER A 92 -21.17 16.82 10.77
CA SER A 92 -21.27 15.71 9.83
C SER A 92 -19.97 14.94 9.74
N ARG A 93 -20.07 13.62 9.70
CA ARG A 93 -18.89 12.77 9.76
C ARG A 93 -19.04 11.54 8.88
N ALA A 94 -17.99 11.22 8.13
CA ALA A 94 -17.81 9.95 7.46
C ALA A 94 -16.67 9.17 8.13
N ARG A 95 -16.73 7.86 8.09
CA ARG A 95 -15.75 6.97 8.72
C ARG A 95 -15.31 5.91 7.74
N SER A 96 -14.03 5.58 7.80
CA SER A 96 -13.50 4.44 7.04
C SER A 96 -13.74 3.11 7.74
N GLY A 97 -13.96 3.12 9.05
CA GLY A 97 -13.79 1.94 9.88
C GLY A 97 -12.33 1.65 10.16
N PRO A 98 -12.04 0.69 11.04
CA PRO A 98 -10.67 0.38 11.41
C PRO A 98 -9.92 -0.26 10.24
N LEU A 99 -8.70 0.23 9.99
CA LEU A 99 -7.83 -0.24 8.93
C LEU A 99 -6.54 -0.77 9.53
N LEU A 100 -6.15 -1.97 9.13
CA LEU A 100 -4.85 -2.52 9.48
C LEU A 100 -3.91 -2.28 8.30
N LEU A 101 -2.92 -1.42 8.50
CA LEU A 101 -2.08 -0.91 7.44
C LEU A 101 -0.66 -1.42 7.55
N SER A 102 -0.12 -1.85 6.42
CA SER A 102 1.28 -2.24 6.28
C SER A 102 2.07 -1.16 5.52
N PRO A 103 3.37 -1.04 5.75
CA PRO A 103 4.19 -0.09 5.00
C PRO A 103 4.01 -0.24 3.48
N GLY A 104 3.93 0.87 2.77
CA GLY A 104 3.86 0.90 1.32
C GLY A 104 2.49 0.70 0.69
N VAL A 105 1.44 0.45 1.50
CA VAL A 105 0.09 0.31 0.95
C VAL A 105 -0.53 1.66 0.62
N VAL A 106 -1.57 1.60 -0.19
CA VAL A 106 -2.38 2.78 -0.52
C VAL A 106 -3.79 2.54 -0.01
N VAL A 107 -4.31 3.52 0.70
CA VAL A 107 -5.69 3.51 1.17
C VAL A 107 -6.51 4.41 0.24
N ASP A 108 -7.58 3.87 -0.31
CA ASP A 108 -8.55 4.64 -1.09
C ASP A 108 -9.78 4.85 -0.21
N PHE A 109 -10.04 6.11 0.15
CA PHE A 109 -11.18 6.49 0.96
C PHE A 109 -12.14 7.30 0.13
N ALA A 110 -13.33 6.77 -0.10
CA ALA A 110 -14.39 7.44 -0.85
C ALA A 110 -15.42 8.00 0.11
N ILE A 111 -15.48 9.32 0.19
CA ILE A 111 -16.49 10.04 0.96
C ILE A 111 -17.72 10.16 0.07
N ARG A 112 -18.85 9.61 0.51
CA ARG A 112 -20.05 9.54 -0.31
C ARG A 112 -21.19 10.34 0.30
N ASN A 113 -22.22 10.55 -0.49
CA ASN A 113 -23.48 11.13 -0.06
C ASN A 113 -24.59 10.08 -0.20
N PRO A 114 -25.22 9.68 0.90
CA PRO A 114 -25.01 10.12 2.28
C PRO A 114 -23.68 9.60 2.88
N LEU A 115 -23.20 10.29 3.88
CA LEU A 115 -21.87 10.04 4.46
C LEU A 115 -21.69 8.62 5.02
N TYR A 116 -22.76 8.00 5.50
CA TYR A 116 -22.68 6.63 6.02
C TYR A 116 -22.41 5.57 4.96
N ASN A 117 -22.51 5.93 3.67
CA ASN A 117 -22.15 5.05 2.58
C ASN A 117 -20.67 5.15 2.19
N SER A 118 -19.92 5.97 2.89
CA SER A 118 -18.48 6.12 2.65
C SER A 118 -17.75 4.81 2.88
N THR A 119 -16.77 4.53 2.05
CA THR A 119 -16.04 3.26 2.06
C THR A 119 -14.55 3.50 1.95
N ALA A 120 -13.77 2.58 2.51
CA ALA A 120 -12.33 2.58 2.33
C ALA A 120 -11.85 1.20 1.92
N SER A 121 -10.83 1.18 1.09
CA SER A 121 -10.17 -0.05 0.67
C SER A 121 -8.66 0.13 0.73
N VAL A 122 -7.95 -0.97 0.94
CA VAL A 122 -6.49 -0.97 1.01
C VAL A 122 -5.97 -1.78 -0.17
N ARG A 123 -5.02 -1.21 -0.88
CA ARG A 123 -4.36 -1.90 -2.00
C ARG A 123 -2.85 -1.86 -1.85
N PRO A 124 -2.18 -2.89 -2.33
CA PRO A 124 -0.72 -2.94 -2.26
C PRO A 124 -0.05 -1.87 -3.11
#